data_96d2f4b812cbb181a029a29777e78c78
#
_entry.id   96d2f4b812cbb181a029a29777e78c78
#
_cell.length_a   1.000
_cell.length_b   1.000
_cell.length_c   1.000
_cell.angle_alpha   90.00
_cell.angle_beta   90.00
_cell.angle_gamma   90.00
#
_symmetry.space_group_name_H-M   'P 1'
#
loop_
_entity.id
_entity.type
_entity.pdbx_description
1 polymer ?
#
loop_
_entity_poly.entity_id
_entity_poly.type
_entity_poly.pdbx_seq_one_letter_code
_entity_poly.pdbx_strand_id
1 'polypeptide(L)'
;MLRTLFILFFFSFSGLFAQDSIPVEDTLQKKYMIIAGDTVPRESIDLNEVVILKKLHFDNLEERKRYLILRRKTRKVYPYAKLASERLVALNARLEGIESRSAQRKYTKIVQDYIEKEFSAELKKLTHTEGQILVKLVHRQTGTTAFNLIKNLKSGWRAFWYNTTASLFEISLKEEFDPKNNHEDFLIEDILQRSFVNDILEPQATALDFEYVELTDKWSAGRGRLN
;
A
#
# COMPACT_ATOMS: atom_id res chain seq x y z
N MET A 1 18.62 12.09 -85.87
CA MET A 1 18.39 13.20 -84.88
C MET A 1 17.47 12.78 -83.76
N LEU A 2 16.50 11.94 -83.91
CA LEU A 2 15.54 11.55 -82.81
C LEU A 2 16.19 10.64 -81.76
N ARG A 3 17.22 9.84 -82.14
CA ARG A 3 17.84 8.88 -81.18
C ARG A 3 18.84 9.57 -80.24
N THR A 4 19.45 10.65 -80.64
CA THR A 4 20.39 11.43 -79.80
C THR A 4 19.66 12.31 -78.78
N LEU A 5 18.44 12.73 -79.11
CA LEU A 5 17.61 13.51 -78.18
C LEU A 5 17.11 12.66 -77.02
N PHE A 6 16.86 11.35 -77.22
CA PHE A 6 16.41 10.44 -76.19
C PHE A 6 17.51 10.07 -75.21
N ILE A 7 18.77 10.04 -75.62
CA ILE A 7 19.92 9.75 -74.74
C ILE A 7 20.24 10.97 -73.87
N LEU A 8 20.06 12.19 -74.34
CA LEU A 8 20.20 13.39 -73.53
C LEU A 8 19.11 13.57 -72.47
N PHE A 9 17.89 13.09 -72.72
CA PHE A 9 16.80 13.15 -71.77
C PHE A 9 16.95 12.11 -70.63
N PHE A 10 17.63 10.98 -70.89
CA PHE A 10 17.86 9.95 -69.85
C PHE A 10 18.99 10.30 -68.90
N PHE A 11 19.94 11.22 -69.31
CA PHE A 11 21.04 11.60 -68.45
C PHE A 11 20.74 12.78 -67.51
N SER A 12 19.61 13.47 -67.70
CA SER A 12 19.15 14.57 -66.81
C SER A 12 18.33 14.17 -65.65
N PHE A 13 18.00 12.86 -65.48
CA PHE A 13 17.14 12.37 -64.37
C PHE A 13 17.92 11.74 -63.23
N SER A 14 19.26 11.71 -63.26
CA SER A 14 20.09 11.07 -62.22
C SER A 14 20.60 12.03 -61.12
N GLY A 15 20.00 13.20 -60.95
CA GLY A 15 20.54 14.25 -60.07
C GLY A 15 19.69 14.69 -58.90
N LEU A 16 18.70 13.92 -58.44
CA LEU A 16 17.82 14.31 -57.32
C LEU A 16 17.63 13.18 -56.31
N PHE A 17 18.74 12.61 -55.81
CA PHE A 17 18.72 12.02 -54.46
C PHE A 17 19.38 13.04 -53.54
N ALA A 18 18.63 14.00 -53.07
CA ALA A 18 18.96 14.72 -51.87
C ALA A 18 18.99 13.72 -50.74
N GLN A 19 20.17 13.39 -50.25
CA GLN A 19 20.31 12.73 -48.95
C GLN A 19 19.80 13.73 -47.91
N ASP A 20 18.58 13.50 -47.41
CA ASP A 20 18.17 14.02 -46.12
C ASP A 20 19.11 13.38 -45.08
N SER A 21 20.20 14.06 -44.81
CA SER A 21 21.00 13.79 -43.64
C SER A 21 20.13 14.20 -42.42
N ILE A 22 19.45 13.25 -41.82
CA ILE A 22 18.84 13.43 -40.52
C ILE A 22 19.95 13.91 -39.59
N PRO A 23 19.85 15.10 -39.00
CA PRO A 23 20.86 15.59 -38.07
C PRO A 23 20.80 14.70 -36.82
N VAL A 24 21.71 13.72 -36.74
CA VAL A 24 21.87 12.83 -35.56
C VAL A 24 22.33 13.63 -34.34
N GLU A 25 22.78 14.85 -34.52
CA GLU A 25 23.33 15.70 -33.45
C GLU A 25 22.27 16.25 -32.47
N ASP A 26 21.01 16.43 -32.90
CA ASP A 26 20.02 17.14 -32.07
C ASP A 26 19.28 16.21 -31.06
N THR A 27 19.32 14.91 -31.29
CA THR A 27 18.70 13.93 -30.37
C THR A 27 19.59 13.59 -29.18
N LEU A 28 20.90 13.61 -29.34
CA LEU A 28 21.85 13.36 -28.24
C LEU A 28 21.98 14.57 -27.32
N GLN A 29 21.95 15.80 -27.86
CA GLN A 29 21.99 17.03 -27.04
C GLN A 29 20.74 17.25 -26.21
N LYS A 30 19.59 16.68 -26.59
CA LYS A 30 18.38 16.69 -25.79
C LYS A 30 18.42 15.71 -24.60
N LYS A 31 19.25 14.70 -24.66
CA LYS A 31 19.28 13.60 -23.68
C LYS A 31 20.36 13.75 -22.61
N TYR A 32 21.39 14.53 -22.88
CA TYR A 32 22.52 14.73 -21.97
C TYR A 32 22.88 16.22 -21.84
N MET A 33 23.39 16.61 -20.68
CA MET A 33 24.01 17.91 -20.44
C MET A 33 25.45 17.69 -19.95
N ILE A 34 26.35 18.61 -20.28
CA ILE A 34 27.73 18.58 -19.80
C ILE A 34 27.85 19.53 -18.63
N ILE A 35 28.21 19.01 -17.45
CA ILE A 35 28.46 19.79 -16.22
C ILE A 35 29.91 19.54 -15.82
N ALA A 36 30.72 20.58 -15.78
CA ALA A 36 32.13 20.51 -15.37
C ALA A 36 32.98 19.46 -16.15
N GLY A 37 32.61 19.14 -17.38
CA GLY A 37 33.31 18.16 -18.23
C GLY A 37 32.72 16.75 -18.19
N ASP A 38 31.77 16.47 -17.31
CA ASP A 38 31.07 15.19 -17.24
C ASP A 38 29.71 15.22 -17.98
N THR A 39 29.43 14.15 -18.71
CA THR A 39 28.15 13.98 -19.44
C THR A 39 27.10 13.41 -18.51
N VAL A 40 26.14 14.24 -18.12
CA VAL A 40 25.05 13.86 -17.19
C VAL A 40 23.74 13.70 -17.98
N PRO A 41 22.95 12.62 -17.78
CA PRO A 41 21.62 12.51 -18.37
C PRO A 41 20.73 13.70 -17.99
N ARG A 42 19.99 14.23 -18.96
CA ARG A 42 19.06 15.34 -18.74
C ARG A 42 17.74 14.90 -18.12
N GLU A 43 17.46 13.61 -18.19
CA GLU A 43 16.31 12.99 -17.55
C GLU A 43 16.61 12.81 -16.05
N SER A 44 15.68 13.23 -15.19
CA SER A 44 15.75 12.95 -13.75
C SER A 44 15.72 11.43 -13.56
N ILE A 45 16.71 10.89 -12.86
CA ILE A 45 16.66 9.51 -12.40
C ILE A 45 15.80 9.55 -11.14
N ASP A 46 14.61 8.95 -11.19
CA ASP A 46 13.79 8.73 -10.00
C ASP A 46 14.55 7.79 -9.07
N LEU A 47 15.08 8.36 -7.99
CA LEU A 47 15.69 7.57 -6.94
C LEU A 47 14.58 7.00 -6.06
N ASN A 48 14.70 5.73 -5.72
CA ASN A 48 13.81 5.15 -4.74
C ASN A 48 13.93 5.92 -3.41
N GLU A 49 12.80 6.29 -2.84
CA GLU A 49 12.76 6.95 -1.53
C GLU A 49 13.43 6.06 -0.48
N VAL A 50 14.42 6.59 0.19
CA VAL A 50 15.10 5.90 1.30
C VAL A 50 14.56 6.46 2.61
N VAL A 51 13.70 5.69 3.26
CA VAL A 51 13.16 6.04 4.58
C VAL A 51 14.20 5.73 5.66
N ILE A 52 14.76 6.78 6.28
CA ILE A 52 15.69 6.63 7.39
C ILE A 52 14.89 6.55 8.70
N LEU A 53 14.89 5.37 9.30
CA LEU A 53 14.18 5.12 10.55
C LEU A 53 15.05 5.53 11.75
N LYS A 54 14.52 6.34 12.66
CA LYS A 54 15.19 6.69 13.92
C LYS A 54 15.48 5.43 14.74
N LYS A 55 16.63 5.41 15.42
CA LYS A 55 17.00 4.30 16.31
C LYS A 55 15.99 4.19 17.46
N LEU A 56 15.54 2.98 17.75
CA LEU A 56 14.65 2.70 18.87
C LEU A 56 15.40 2.93 20.19
N HIS A 57 14.77 3.65 21.08
CA HIS A 57 15.23 3.86 22.46
C HIS A 57 14.13 3.35 23.41
N PHE A 58 14.54 2.68 24.47
CA PHE A 58 13.66 2.18 25.52
C PHE A 58 14.19 2.61 26.88
N ASP A 59 13.33 3.20 27.70
CA ASP A 59 13.73 3.73 29.01
C ASP A 59 14.04 2.60 30.01
N ASN A 60 13.42 1.43 29.80
CA ASN A 60 13.64 0.26 30.65
C ASN A 60 13.37 -1.08 29.93
N LEU A 61 13.74 -2.18 30.58
CA LEU A 61 13.58 -3.53 30.03
C LEU A 61 12.10 -3.92 29.82
N GLU A 62 11.18 -3.41 30.64
CA GLU A 62 9.76 -3.72 30.51
C GLU A 62 9.14 -3.05 29.29
N GLU A 63 9.50 -1.81 28.98
CA GLU A 63 9.09 -1.13 27.76
C GLU A 63 9.59 -1.89 26.53
N ARG A 64 10.87 -2.30 26.54
CA ARG A 64 11.43 -3.11 25.47
C ARG A 64 10.68 -4.45 25.29
N LYS A 65 10.35 -5.15 26.38
CA LYS A 65 9.56 -6.38 26.34
C LYS A 65 8.18 -6.16 25.72
N ARG A 66 7.46 -5.11 26.17
CA ARG A 66 6.15 -4.74 25.61
C ARG A 66 6.24 -4.48 24.12
N TYR A 67 7.20 -3.70 23.68
CA TYR A 67 7.44 -3.44 22.26
C TYR A 67 7.71 -4.72 21.48
N LEU A 68 8.55 -5.63 21.98
CA LEU A 68 8.85 -6.90 21.29
C LEU A 68 7.63 -7.81 21.17
N ILE A 69 6.77 -7.84 22.20
CA ILE A 69 5.49 -8.56 22.19
C ILE A 69 4.55 -7.94 21.15
N LEU A 70 4.40 -6.61 21.18
CA LEU A 70 3.59 -5.88 20.20
C LEU A 70 4.08 -6.12 18.77
N ARG A 71 5.38 -6.03 18.53
CA ARG A 71 6.01 -6.31 17.23
C ARG A 71 5.66 -7.70 16.70
N ARG A 72 5.78 -8.73 17.55
CA ARG A 72 5.43 -10.10 17.17
C ARG A 72 3.96 -10.21 16.79
N LYS A 73 3.05 -9.63 17.59
CA LYS A 73 1.61 -9.67 17.36
C LYS A 73 1.23 -8.91 16.08
N THR A 74 1.75 -7.70 15.89
CA THR A 74 1.50 -6.88 14.70
C THR A 74 1.93 -7.60 13.42
N ARG A 75 3.15 -8.12 13.40
CA ARG A 75 3.67 -8.86 12.23
C ARG A 75 2.86 -10.13 11.93
N LYS A 76 2.40 -10.83 12.96
CA LYS A 76 1.55 -12.03 12.79
C LYS A 76 0.20 -11.67 12.18
N VAL A 77 -0.39 -10.56 12.61
CA VAL A 77 -1.78 -10.19 12.25
C VAL A 77 -1.85 -9.41 10.95
N TYR A 78 -0.81 -8.66 10.61
CA TYR A 78 -0.80 -7.78 9.44
C TYR A 78 -1.20 -8.46 8.11
N PRO A 79 -0.69 -9.66 7.74
CA PRO A 79 -1.10 -10.31 6.50
C PRO A 79 -2.62 -10.60 6.44
N TYR A 80 -3.21 -10.94 7.56
CA TYR A 80 -4.67 -11.16 7.66
C TYR A 80 -5.44 -9.85 7.52
N ALA A 81 -4.94 -8.77 8.13
CA ALA A 81 -5.55 -7.44 8.01
C ALA A 81 -5.48 -6.94 6.56
N LYS A 82 -4.33 -7.09 5.90
CA LYS A 82 -4.13 -6.72 4.49
C LYS A 82 -5.14 -7.44 3.60
N LEU A 83 -5.20 -8.76 3.71
CA LEU A 83 -6.09 -9.57 2.90
C LEU A 83 -7.58 -9.29 3.21
N ALA A 84 -7.94 -9.12 4.48
CA ALA A 84 -9.31 -8.78 4.88
C ALA A 84 -9.74 -7.42 4.32
N SER A 85 -8.87 -6.40 4.42
CA SER A 85 -9.16 -5.06 3.89
C SER A 85 -9.35 -5.05 2.38
N GLU A 86 -8.45 -5.69 1.63
CA GLU A 86 -8.55 -5.81 0.17
C GLU A 86 -9.84 -6.51 -0.25
N ARG A 87 -10.19 -7.62 0.41
CA ARG A 87 -11.41 -8.37 0.09
C ARG A 87 -12.68 -7.61 0.45
N LEU A 88 -12.71 -6.92 1.60
CA LEU A 88 -13.87 -6.14 2.02
C LEU A 88 -14.09 -4.93 1.12
N VAL A 89 -13.04 -4.23 0.71
CA VAL A 89 -13.12 -3.12 -0.25
C VAL A 89 -13.62 -3.61 -1.60
N ALA A 90 -13.01 -4.67 -2.14
CA ALA A 90 -13.42 -5.26 -3.41
C ALA A 90 -14.88 -5.77 -3.39
N LEU A 91 -15.30 -6.37 -2.26
CA LEU A 91 -16.68 -6.82 -2.06
C LEU A 91 -17.66 -5.64 -2.09
N ASN A 92 -17.38 -4.57 -1.33
CA ASN A 92 -18.26 -3.40 -1.28
C ASN A 92 -18.38 -2.74 -2.65
N ALA A 93 -17.26 -2.51 -3.35
CA ALA A 93 -17.25 -1.94 -4.70
C ALA A 93 -18.08 -2.79 -5.69
N ARG A 94 -17.97 -4.11 -5.61
CA ARG A 94 -18.75 -5.00 -6.47
C ARG A 94 -20.24 -5.05 -6.11
N LEU A 95 -20.58 -4.94 -4.82
CA LEU A 95 -21.98 -4.88 -4.38
C LEU A 95 -22.69 -3.62 -4.87
N GLU A 96 -21.99 -2.47 -4.92
CA GLU A 96 -22.54 -1.22 -5.45
C GLU A 96 -22.92 -1.33 -6.94
N GLY A 97 -22.16 -2.12 -7.72
CA GLY A 97 -22.43 -2.37 -9.14
C GLY A 97 -23.52 -3.41 -9.43
N ILE A 98 -24.11 -4.06 -8.41
CA ILE A 98 -25.17 -5.06 -8.60
C ILE A 98 -26.53 -4.44 -8.33
N GLU A 99 -27.34 -4.21 -9.35
CA GLU A 99 -28.67 -3.61 -9.22
C GLU A 99 -29.69 -4.51 -8.49
N SER A 100 -29.64 -5.82 -8.76
CA SER A 100 -30.59 -6.78 -8.20
C SER A 100 -30.29 -7.13 -6.74
N ARG A 101 -31.24 -6.86 -5.83
CA ARG A 101 -31.13 -7.24 -4.41
C ARG A 101 -30.96 -8.75 -4.20
N SER A 102 -31.53 -9.58 -5.06
CA SER A 102 -31.36 -11.03 -5.00
C SER A 102 -29.92 -11.43 -5.37
N ALA A 103 -29.37 -10.84 -6.43
CA ALA A 103 -27.99 -11.06 -6.86
C ALA A 103 -26.99 -10.55 -5.81
N GLN A 104 -27.23 -9.38 -5.19
CA GLN A 104 -26.43 -8.89 -4.06
C GLN A 104 -26.38 -9.90 -2.91
N ARG A 105 -27.53 -10.45 -2.50
CA ARG A 105 -27.60 -11.45 -1.44
C ARG A 105 -26.82 -12.71 -1.77
N LYS A 106 -26.98 -13.22 -3.01
CA LYS A 106 -26.26 -14.40 -3.48
C LYS A 106 -24.75 -14.18 -3.48
N TYR A 107 -24.31 -13.06 -4.01
CA TYR A 107 -22.89 -12.70 -4.04
C TYR A 107 -22.30 -12.54 -2.64
N THR A 108 -22.98 -11.81 -1.74
CA THR A 108 -22.56 -11.66 -0.36
C THR A 108 -22.39 -13.01 0.35
N LYS A 109 -23.31 -13.95 0.12
CA LYS A 109 -23.21 -15.30 0.69
C LYS A 109 -22.00 -16.06 0.15
N ILE A 110 -21.74 -16.02 -1.16
CA ILE A 110 -20.58 -16.68 -1.76
C ILE A 110 -19.27 -16.16 -1.14
N VAL A 111 -19.13 -14.84 -0.98
CA VAL A 111 -17.93 -14.23 -0.42
C VAL A 111 -17.81 -14.54 1.08
N GLN A 112 -18.92 -14.55 1.81
CA GLN A 112 -18.95 -14.96 3.21
C GLN A 112 -18.46 -16.41 3.36
N ASP A 113 -19.03 -17.34 2.61
CA ASP A 113 -18.64 -18.76 2.66
C ASP A 113 -17.16 -18.95 2.30
N TYR A 114 -16.64 -18.17 1.36
CA TYR A 114 -15.21 -18.18 1.01
C TYR A 114 -14.34 -17.71 2.18
N ILE A 115 -14.62 -16.54 2.75
CA ILE A 115 -13.84 -15.99 3.86
C ILE A 115 -13.94 -16.90 5.10
N GLU A 116 -15.12 -17.45 5.38
CA GLU A 116 -15.32 -18.37 6.49
C GLU A 116 -14.45 -19.62 6.35
N LYS A 117 -14.38 -20.19 5.15
CA LYS A 117 -13.56 -21.38 4.90
C LYS A 117 -12.07 -21.08 4.99
N GLU A 118 -11.64 -19.97 4.41
CA GLU A 118 -10.22 -19.61 4.28
C GLU A 118 -9.61 -19.14 5.60
N PHE A 119 -10.34 -18.32 6.35
CA PHE A 119 -9.75 -17.59 7.47
C PHE A 119 -10.27 -17.98 8.86
N SER A 120 -11.41 -18.67 8.98
CA SER A 120 -11.99 -18.92 10.30
C SER A 120 -11.06 -19.70 11.23
N ALA A 121 -10.30 -20.65 10.69
CA ALA A 121 -9.37 -21.47 11.47
C ALA A 121 -8.23 -20.62 12.06
N GLU A 122 -7.71 -19.67 11.30
CA GLU A 122 -6.62 -18.80 11.75
C GLU A 122 -7.13 -17.68 12.67
N LEU A 123 -8.27 -17.06 12.33
CA LEU A 123 -8.88 -16.03 13.18
C LEU A 123 -9.27 -16.56 14.57
N LYS A 124 -9.75 -17.80 14.67
CA LYS A 124 -10.06 -18.45 15.95
C LYS A 124 -8.85 -18.64 16.86
N LYS A 125 -7.64 -18.69 16.30
CA LYS A 125 -6.39 -18.84 17.06
C LYS A 125 -5.83 -17.49 17.55
N LEU A 126 -6.41 -16.36 17.13
CA LEU A 126 -5.96 -15.05 17.57
C LEU A 126 -6.33 -14.82 19.04
N THR A 127 -5.39 -14.25 19.77
CA THR A 127 -5.67 -13.71 21.10
C THR A 127 -6.49 -12.44 21.03
N HIS A 128 -7.11 -12.02 22.13
CA HIS A 128 -7.87 -10.77 22.23
C HIS A 128 -7.06 -9.56 21.70
N THR A 129 -5.82 -9.37 22.15
CA THR A 129 -4.95 -8.26 21.67
C THR A 129 -4.63 -8.37 20.18
N GLU A 130 -4.39 -9.57 19.66
CA GLU A 130 -4.18 -9.78 18.23
C GLU A 130 -5.41 -9.40 17.41
N GLY A 131 -6.60 -9.72 17.91
CA GLY A 131 -7.85 -9.30 17.29
C GLY A 131 -8.10 -7.79 17.34
N GLN A 132 -7.75 -7.11 18.44
CA GLN A 132 -7.79 -5.64 18.50
C GLN A 132 -6.87 -5.03 17.46
N ILE A 133 -5.63 -5.52 17.35
CA ILE A 133 -4.69 -5.05 16.32
C ILE A 133 -5.26 -5.29 14.92
N LEU A 134 -5.88 -6.46 14.66
CA LEU A 134 -6.51 -6.76 13.38
C LEU A 134 -7.57 -5.71 13.00
N VAL A 135 -8.49 -5.40 13.93
CA VAL A 135 -9.57 -4.42 13.69
C VAL A 135 -8.99 -3.03 13.41
N LYS A 136 -8.00 -2.59 14.19
CA LYS A 136 -7.29 -1.34 13.99
C LYS A 136 -6.56 -1.27 12.65
N LEU A 137 -5.88 -2.35 12.25
CA LEU A 137 -5.19 -2.41 10.96
C LEU A 137 -6.16 -2.40 9.77
N VAL A 138 -7.34 -3.01 9.89
CA VAL A 138 -8.39 -2.88 8.86
C VAL A 138 -8.81 -1.41 8.72
N HIS A 139 -8.99 -0.68 9.83
CA HIS A 139 -9.29 0.76 9.78
C HIS A 139 -8.14 1.56 9.14
N ARG A 140 -6.89 1.30 9.52
CA ARG A 140 -5.71 1.92 8.92
C ARG A 140 -5.69 1.79 7.39
N GLN A 141 -6.03 0.61 6.89
CA GLN A 141 -5.91 0.27 5.47
C GLN A 141 -7.11 0.71 4.63
N THR A 142 -8.27 0.92 5.24
CA THR A 142 -9.53 1.23 4.53
C THR A 142 -10.10 2.61 4.83
N GLY A 143 -9.62 3.29 5.87
CA GLY A 143 -10.20 4.53 6.37
C GLY A 143 -11.59 4.36 7.00
N THR A 144 -12.05 3.10 7.14
CA THR A 144 -13.40 2.79 7.63
C THR A 144 -13.32 1.70 8.69
N THR A 145 -14.07 1.86 9.80
CA THR A 145 -14.08 0.85 10.85
C THR A 145 -14.57 -0.51 10.34
N ALA A 146 -14.05 -1.59 10.90
CA ALA A 146 -14.48 -2.94 10.55
C ALA A 146 -16.01 -3.09 10.72
N PHE A 147 -16.59 -2.44 11.72
CA PHE A 147 -18.05 -2.40 11.91
C PHE A 147 -18.78 -1.81 10.69
N ASN A 148 -18.32 -0.67 10.18
CA ASN A 148 -18.98 -0.01 9.04
C ASN A 148 -18.80 -0.82 7.75
N LEU A 149 -17.65 -1.44 7.55
CA LEU A 149 -17.42 -2.32 6.40
C LEU A 149 -18.39 -3.52 6.38
N ILE A 150 -18.66 -4.12 7.54
CA ILE A 150 -19.55 -5.29 7.63
C ILE A 150 -21.03 -4.93 7.84
N LYS A 151 -21.36 -3.69 8.25
CA LYS A 151 -22.72 -3.24 8.50
C LYS A 151 -23.62 -3.39 7.26
N ASN A 152 -23.09 -3.11 6.09
CA ASN A 152 -23.79 -3.21 4.83
C ASN A 152 -23.88 -4.66 4.31
N LEU A 153 -23.06 -5.54 4.86
CA LEU A 153 -23.09 -6.97 4.59
C LEU A 153 -24.16 -7.59 5.50
N LYS A 154 -25.27 -8.07 4.92
CA LYS A 154 -26.44 -8.53 5.70
C LYS A 154 -26.14 -9.70 6.63
N SER A 155 -26.98 -9.85 7.63
CA SER A 155 -27.10 -10.81 8.74
C SER A 155 -26.05 -11.93 8.93
N GLY A 156 -25.59 -12.59 7.86
CA GLY A 156 -24.61 -13.68 7.96
C GLY A 156 -23.22 -13.28 8.43
N TRP A 157 -22.73 -12.10 8.00
CA TRP A 157 -21.41 -11.59 8.38
C TRP A 157 -21.30 -11.28 9.89
N ARG A 158 -22.36 -10.75 10.47
CA ARG A 158 -22.41 -10.56 11.94
C ARG A 158 -22.32 -11.89 12.66
N ALA A 159 -23.10 -12.88 12.24
CA ALA A 159 -23.05 -14.21 12.82
C ALA A 159 -21.67 -14.87 12.63
N PHE A 160 -21.07 -14.75 11.47
CA PHE A 160 -19.71 -15.23 11.21
C PHE A 160 -18.70 -14.63 12.17
N TRP A 161 -18.66 -13.28 12.29
CA TRP A 161 -17.76 -12.61 13.22
C TRP A 161 -18.01 -13.00 14.67
N TYR A 162 -19.26 -13.08 15.12
CA TYR A 162 -19.59 -13.54 16.46
C TYR A 162 -19.15 -14.99 16.71
N ASN A 163 -19.35 -15.89 15.77
CA ASN A 163 -19.00 -17.30 15.92
C ASN A 163 -17.48 -17.56 15.76
N THR A 164 -16.80 -16.80 14.91
CA THR A 164 -15.37 -16.95 14.66
C THR A 164 -14.53 -16.29 15.74
N THR A 165 -15.05 -15.24 16.36
CA THR A 165 -14.36 -14.43 17.36
C THR A 165 -14.91 -14.66 18.77
N ALA A 166 -15.38 -15.87 19.11
CA ALA A 166 -15.87 -16.18 20.46
C ALA A 166 -14.82 -15.87 21.56
N SER A 167 -13.53 -16.02 21.26
CA SER A 167 -12.42 -15.58 22.10
C SER A 167 -12.10 -14.07 21.98
N LEU A 168 -12.72 -13.38 21.02
CA LEU A 168 -12.56 -11.95 20.74
C LEU A 168 -13.81 -11.15 21.18
N PHE A 169 -14.71 -11.75 21.97
CA PHE A 169 -16.06 -11.25 22.29
C PHE A 169 -16.09 -9.85 22.91
N GLU A 170 -14.98 -9.36 23.46
CA GLU A 170 -14.86 -8.02 24.05
C GLU A 170 -14.25 -7.00 23.10
N ILE A 171 -13.93 -7.40 21.86
CA ILE A 171 -13.32 -6.47 20.89
C ILE A 171 -14.41 -5.64 20.22
N SER A 172 -14.28 -4.34 20.34
CA SER A 172 -15.13 -3.41 19.60
C SER A 172 -14.70 -3.38 18.13
N LEU A 173 -15.57 -3.82 17.21
CA LEU A 173 -15.36 -3.65 15.77
C LEU A 173 -15.38 -2.16 15.32
N LYS A 174 -15.67 -1.25 16.25
CA LYS A 174 -15.65 0.20 16.05
C LYS A 174 -14.32 0.84 16.43
N GLU A 175 -13.35 0.03 16.89
CA GLU A 175 -12.01 0.52 17.20
C GLU A 175 -11.41 1.20 15.96
N GLU A 176 -10.85 2.37 16.20
CA GLU A 176 -10.18 3.19 15.19
C GLU A 176 -8.67 3.12 15.43
N PHE A 177 -7.91 3.20 14.34
CA PHE A 177 -6.47 3.36 14.39
C PHE A 177 -6.16 4.85 14.42
N ASP A 178 -5.56 5.34 15.50
CA ASP A 178 -5.24 6.75 15.70
C ASP A 178 -3.79 6.93 16.19
N PRO A 179 -2.80 6.86 15.32
CA PRO A 179 -1.39 7.02 15.70
C PRO A 179 -1.03 8.45 16.08
N LYS A 180 -1.91 9.43 15.78
CA LYS A 180 -1.71 10.82 16.19
C LYS A 180 -1.91 11.01 17.69
N ASN A 181 -2.87 10.30 18.30
CA ASN A 181 -3.24 10.51 19.71
C ASN A 181 -3.03 9.27 20.59
N ASN A 182 -2.85 8.10 20.01
CA ASN A 182 -2.61 6.85 20.72
C ASN A 182 -1.18 6.36 20.50
N HIS A 183 -0.39 6.29 21.59
CA HIS A 183 1.02 5.86 21.50
C HIS A 183 1.18 4.40 21.07
N GLU A 184 0.27 3.50 21.45
CA GLU A 184 0.33 2.09 21.00
C GLU A 184 0.10 2.00 19.50
N ASP A 185 -0.83 2.78 18.94
CA ASP A 185 -1.09 2.83 17.51
C ASP A 185 0.10 3.43 16.75
N PHE A 186 0.78 4.44 17.31
CA PHE A 186 2.05 4.91 16.78
C PHE A 186 3.13 3.82 16.78
N LEU A 187 3.26 3.03 17.85
CA LEU A 187 4.21 1.92 17.90
C LEU A 187 3.86 0.83 16.88
N ILE A 188 2.58 0.56 16.65
CA ILE A 188 2.13 -0.36 15.59
C ILE A 188 2.57 0.18 14.23
N GLU A 189 2.37 1.47 13.94
CA GLU A 189 2.82 2.08 12.70
C GLU A 189 4.34 2.00 12.53
N ASP A 190 5.12 2.34 13.56
CA ASP A 190 6.58 2.23 13.56
C ASP A 190 7.05 0.78 13.26
N ILE A 191 6.37 -0.20 13.84
CA ILE A 191 6.64 -1.63 13.58
C ILE A 191 6.35 -1.98 12.12
N LEU A 192 5.29 -1.46 11.53
CA LEU A 192 4.95 -1.68 10.13
C LEU A 192 5.98 -1.06 9.22
N GLN A 193 6.32 0.22 9.40
CA GLN A 193 7.29 0.94 8.59
C GLN A 193 8.66 0.25 8.64
N ARG A 194 9.13 -0.15 9.82
CA ARG A 194 10.36 -0.94 9.97
C ARG A 194 10.28 -2.30 9.30
N SER A 195 9.12 -2.91 9.27
CA SER A 195 8.93 -4.21 8.63
C SER A 195 8.89 -4.10 7.12
N PHE A 196 8.37 -3.00 6.57
CA PHE A 196 8.38 -2.69 5.14
C PHE A 196 9.80 -2.38 4.64
N VAL A 197 10.52 -1.49 5.32
CA VAL A 197 11.91 -1.13 4.97
C VAL A 197 12.86 -2.34 5.01
N ASN A 198 12.57 -3.34 5.86
CA ASN A 198 13.39 -4.55 5.96
C ASN A 198 12.82 -5.75 5.17
N ASP A 199 11.89 -5.54 4.26
CA ASP A 199 11.25 -6.57 3.42
C ASP A 199 10.66 -7.76 4.20
N ILE A 200 10.25 -7.52 5.47
CA ILE A 200 9.63 -8.54 6.34
C ILE A 200 8.13 -8.67 6.05
N LEU A 201 7.50 -7.55 5.69
CA LEU A 201 6.09 -7.46 5.34
C LEU A 201 5.95 -6.74 4.00
N GLU A 202 4.99 -7.17 3.21
CA GLU A 202 4.65 -6.50 1.96
C GLU A 202 3.98 -5.14 2.24
N PRO A 203 4.50 -4.02 1.70
CA PRO A 203 3.94 -2.71 1.97
C PRO A 203 2.49 -2.57 1.53
N GLN A 204 1.71 -1.82 2.32
CA GLN A 204 0.40 -1.31 1.93
C GLN A 204 0.24 0.11 2.48
N ALA A 205 -0.13 1.04 1.62
CA ALA A 205 -0.38 2.41 2.01
C ALA A 205 -1.50 2.50 3.06
N THR A 206 -1.43 3.50 3.92
CA THR A 206 -2.55 3.85 4.80
C THR A 206 -3.62 4.60 4.02
N ALA A 207 -4.89 4.40 4.38
CA ALA A 207 -6.00 5.22 3.90
C ALA A 207 -6.27 6.43 4.81
N LEU A 208 -5.54 6.54 5.92
CA LEU A 208 -5.68 7.63 6.89
C LEU A 208 -4.70 8.76 6.56
N ASP A 209 -5.13 9.98 6.86
CA ASP A 209 -4.34 11.20 6.64
C ASP A 209 -3.34 11.43 7.78
N PHE A 210 -2.15 10.84 7.65
CA PHE A 210 -1.01 11.13 8.50
C PHE A 210 0.31 10.80 7.79
N GLU A 211 1.35 11.55 8.16
CA GLU A 211 2.71 11.29 7.70
C GLU A 211 3.53 10.63 8.83
N TYR A 212 4.21 9.52 8.51
CA TYR A 212 5.01 8.78 9.51
C TYR A 212 6.12 9.62 10.13
N VAL A 213 6.75 10.50 9.35
CA VAL A 213 7.81 11.40 9.84
C VAL A 213 7.27 12.35 10.92
N GLU A 214 6.10 12.96 10.68
CA GLU A 214 5.45 13.85 11.64
C GLU A 214 5.09 13.14 12.96
N LEU A 215 4.57 11.90 12.85
CA LEU A 215 4.31 11.06 14.03
C LEU A 215 5.58 10.79 14.82
N THR A 216 6.66 10.45 14.13
CA THR A 216 7.95 10.17 14.76
C THR A 216 8.50 11.41 15.48
N ASP A 217 8.36 12.59 14.90
CA ASP A 217 8.80 13.85 15.52
C ASP A 217 7.95 14.18 16.75
N LYS A 218 6.61 14.08 16.64
CA LYS A 218 5.68 14.30 17.75
C LYS A 218 6.02 13.42 18.96
N TRP A 219 6.14 12.12 18.75
CA TRP A 219 6.37 11.15 19.83
C TRP A 219 7.80 11.15 20.34
N SER A 220 8.78 11.60 19.56
CA SER A 220 10.16 11.81 20.02
C SER A 220 10.29 13.07 20.86
N ALA A 221 9.64 14.16 20.49
CA ALA A 221 9.68 15.43 21.23
C ALA A 221 9.02 15.32 22.61
N GLY A 222 8.03 14.45 22.78
CA GLY A 222 7.38 14.16 24.05
C GLY A 222 8.32 13.51 25.09
N ARG A 223 9.25 12.66 24.66
CA ARG A 223 10.24 12.01 25.53
C ARG A 223 11.35 12.96 26.00
N GLY A 224 11.73 13.95 25.19
CA GLY A 224 12.78 14.92 25.57
C GLY A 224 12.36 15.97 26.59
N ARG A 225 11.09 16.02 27.01
CA ARG A 225 10.58 16.96 28.02
C ARG A 225 10.47 16.38 29.43
N LEU A 226 10.82 15.12 29.63
CA LEU A 226 10.75 14.43 30.92
C LEU A 226 12.14 14.19 31.54
N ASN A 227 13.20 14.81 31.00
CA ASN A 227 14.56 14.83 31.57
C ASN A 227 14.91 16.21 32.10
#